data_0165375d02ea2c7601d0ce2dd841d8c0
#
_entry.id   0165375d02ea2c7601d0ce2dd841d8c0
#
_cell.length_a   1.000
_cell.length_b   1.000
_cell.length_c   1.000
_cell.angle_alpha   90.00
_cell.angle_beta   90.00
_cell.angle_gamma   90.00
#
_symmetry.space_group_name_H-M   'P 1'
#
loop_
_entity.id
_entity.type
_entity.pdbx_description
1 polymer ?
#
loop_
_entity_poly.entity_id
_entity_poly.type
_entity_poly.pdbx_seq_one_letter_code
_entity_poly.pdbx_strand_id
1 'polypeptide(L)'
;ALNAPTVNQNNLNQTLIIIVPNTTEYGGICQMWEDGSAIAFCPRSTYGYPLDTRGVIQHEAGGHGFGKLGDEYIYHNAFIDFCNCTCCGHVDAINWAKSLGWYDNLSLTGKMHEVPWSHLISDSRYSDVVDIYEGGFMHSRGVFRSEQNSCMNNEIPYYSTISRESIVRRIKRYAGETFSFEEFVANDKRDAGIVTRGMGVGSVSVGHGQHMPPKIHKGSPLSNMRKARRHR
;
A
#
# COMPACT_ATOMS: atom_id res chain seq x y z
N ALA A 1 19.36 -2.57 -11.80
CA ALA A 1 18.26 -1.99 -12.58
C ALA A 1 18.77 -1.35 -13.88
N LEU A 2 19.72 -0.41 -13.81
CA LEU A 2 20.20 0.32 -14.99
C LEU A 2 20.87 -0.55 -16.08
N ASN A 3 21.17 -1.79 -15.79
CA ASN A 3 21.69 -2.76 -16.76
C ASN A 3 20.57 -3.60 -17.41
N ALA A 4 19.32 -3.42 -17.02
CA ALA A 4 18.21 -4.06 -17.70
C ALA A 4 17.98 -3.37 -19.07
N PRO A 5 17.72 -4.13 -20.15
CA PRO A 5 17.68 -3.58 -21.50
C PRO A 5 16.72 -2.40 -21.72
N THR A 6 15.64 -2.36 -20.94
CA THR A 6 14.57 -1.34 -21.05
C THR A 6 14.64 -0.26 -19.98
N VAL A 7 15.59 -0.35 -19.04
CA VAL A 7 15.71 0.61 -17.93
C VAL A 7 16.87 1.57 -18.19
N ASN A 8 16.60 2.85 -18.11
CA ASN A 8 17.59 3.91 -18.25
C ASN A 8 17.28 5.05 -17.25
N GLN A 9 18.10 6.10 -17.23
CA GLN A 9 17.93 7.21 -16.30
C GLN A 9 16.60 7.97 -16.49
N ASN A 10 16.02 7.94 -17.69
CA ASN A 10 14.82 8.71 -18.02
C ASN A 10 13.52 8.00 -17.61
N ASN A 11 13.57 6.67 -17.42
CA ASN A 11 12.39 5.87 -17.03
C ASN A 11 12.56 5.16 -15.69
N LEU A 12 13.57 5.50 -14.91
CA LEU A 12 13.76 4.89 -13.58
C LEU A 12 12.58 5.17 -12.64
N ASN A 13 11.94 6.31 -12.79
CA ASN A 13 10.72 6.69 -12.06
C ASN A 13 9.49 5.80 -12.37
N GLN A 14 9.56 5.05 -13.47
CA GLN A 14 8.54 4.06 -13.86
C GLN A 14 9.00 2.62 -13.58
N THR A 15 10.12 2.47 -12.86
CA THR A 15 10.73 1.17 -12.60
C THR A 15 10.50 0.77 -11.15
N LEU A 16 9.91 -0.41 -10.95
CA LEU A 16 9.86 -1.10 -9.68
C LEU A 16 10.98 -2.14 -9.62
N ILE A 17 11.83 -2.05 -8.60
CA ILE A 17 12.87 -3.04 -8.32
C ILE A 17 12.37 -3.94 -7.20
N ILE A 18 12.36 -5.25 -7.43
CA ILE A 18 12.02 -6.24 -6.42
C ILE A 18 13.31 -6.99 -6.05
N ILE A 19 13.67 -6.94 -4.76
CA ILE A 19 14.80 -7.66 -4.20
C ILE A 19 14.24 -8.78 -3.34
N VAL A 20 14.59 -10.02 -3.69
CA VAL A 20 14.22 -11.21 -2.93
C VAL A 20 15.47 -11.72 -2.22
N PRO A 21 15.75 -11.30 -0.98
CA PRO A 21 16.89 -11.79 -0.23
C PRO A 21 16.67 -13.24 0.18
N ASN A 22 17.75 -14.03 0.16
CA ASN A 22 17.72 -15.44 0.57
C ASN A 22 17.79 -15.55 2.10
N THR A 23 16.78 -15.03 2.77
CA THR A 23 16.58 -15.13 4.22
C THR A 23 15.15 -15.54 4.51
N THR A 24 14.95 -16.21 5.63
CA THR A 24 13.63 -16.59 6.15
C THR A 24 13.15 -15.67 7.26
N GLU A 25 13.88 -14.61 7.56
CA GLU A 25 13.39 -13.56 8.45
C GLU A 25 12.16 -12.93 7.80
N TYR A 26 11.03 -13.09 8.50
CA TYR A 26 9.77 -12.56 8.02
C TYR A 26 9.76 -11.04 8.11
N GLY A 27 9.24 -10.43 7.09
CA GLY A 27 9.04 -8.99 7.00
C GLY A 27 9.33 -8.52 5.59
N GLY A 28 8.66 -7.48 5.17
CA GLY A 28 8.90 -6.78 3.92
C GLY A 28 9.15 -5.32 4.21
N ILE A 29 9.67 -4.60 3.25
CA ILE A 29 9.72 -3.15 3.28
C ILE A 29 9.79 -2.60 1.86
N CYS A 30 9.01 -1.56 1.58
CA CYS A 30 9.12 -0.81 0.35
C CYS A 30 9.75 0.57 0.60
N GLN A 31 10.80 0.87 -0.14
CA GLN A 31 11.37 2.20 -0.22
C GLN A 31 10.81 2.88 -1.46
N MET A 32 10.18 4.03 -1.30
CA MET A 32 9.60 4.81 -2.39
C MET A 32 10.26 6.18 -2.48
N TRP A 33 10.26 6.77 -3.68
CA TRP A 33 10.74 8.13 -3.92
C TRP A 33 9.64 8.97 -4.53
N GLU A 34 9.65 10.27 -4.25
CA GLU A 34 8.65 11.23 -4.76
C GLU A 34 8.58 11.28 -6.28
N ASP A 35 9.65 10.86 -6.99
CA ASP A 35 9.66 10.72 -8.45
C ASP A 35 8.87 9.50 -8.96
N GLY A 36 8.36 8.65 -8.09
CA GLY A 36 7.61 7.43 -8.41
C GLY A 36 8.42 6.14 -8.39
N SER A 37 9.76 6.21 -8.33
CA SER A 37 10.63 5.02 -8.19
C SER A 37 10.31 4.24 -6.92
N ALA A 38 10.50 2.92 -6.96
CA ALA A 38 10.34 2.09 -5.78
C ALA A 38 11.31 0.90 -5.77
N ILE A 39 11.72 0.50 -4.56
CA ILE A 39 12.50 -0.71 -4.30
C ILE A 39 11.79 -1.48 -3.19
N ALA A 40 11.25 -2.64 -3.53
CA ALA A 40 10.60 -3.55 -2.59
C ALA A 40 11.57 -4.66 -2.18
N PHE A 41 11.74 -4.86 -0.89
CA PHE A 41 12.48 -5.97 -0.31
C PHE A 41 11.47 -7.01 0.17
N CYS A 42 11.48 -8.17 -0.46
CA CYS A 42 10.51 -9.24 -0.24
C CYS A 42 11.26 -10.52 0.15
N PRO A 43 11.63 -10.70 1.42
CA PRO A 43 12.32 -11.91 1.87
C PRO A 43 11.44 -13.15 1.71
N ARG A 44 12.07 -14.31 1.74
CA ARG A 44 11.35 -15.58 1.73
C ARG A 44 10.58 -15.73 3.03
N SER A 45 9.30 -16.11 2.91
CA SER A 45 8.50 -16.47 4.08
C SER A 45 8.43 -17.98 4.23
N THR A 46 8.51 -18.48 5.46
CA THR A 46 8.27 -19.88 5.82
C THR A 46 6.82 -20.16 6.21
N TYR A 47 6.00 -19.13 6.25
CA TYR A 47 4.58 -19.27 6.54
C TYR A 47 3.82 -19.87 5.34
N GLY A 48 2.68 -20.50 5.62
CA GLY A 48 1.78 -20.96 4.57
C GLY A 48 1.02 -19.81 3.90
N TYR A 49 0.51 -20.07 2.69
CA TYR A 49 -0.34 -19.13 1.97
C TYR A 49 -1.53 -18.65 2.84
N PRO A 50 -1.88 -17.37 2.84
CA PRO A 50 -1.37 -16.26 2.00
C PRO A 50 -0.14 -15.53 2.56
N LEU A 51 0.34 -15.89 3.75
CA LEU A 51 1.47 -15.22 4.43
C LEU A 51 2.85 -15.68 3.89
N ASP A 52 2.86 -16.41 2.80
CA ASP A 52 4.08 -16.84 2.13
C ASP A 52 4.74 -15.71 1.31
N THR A 53 5.82 -16.02 0.64
CA THR A 53 6.57 -15.06 -0.18
C THR A 53 5.68 -14.35 -1.23
N ARG A 54 4.59 -14.99 -1.69
CA ARG A 54 3.64 -14.39 -2.66
C ARG A 54 2.89 -13.23 -2.02
N GLY A 55 2.39 -13.42 -0.79
CA GLY A 55 1.71 -12.36 -0.03
C GLY A 55 2.64 -11.17 0.23
N VAL A 56 3.90 -11.42 0.63
CA VAL A 56 4.90 -10.37 0.83
C VAL A 56 5.17 -9.59 -0.47
N ILE A 57 5.34 -10.28 -1.60
CA ILE A 57 5.54 -9.62 -2.90
C ILE A 57 4.30 -8.82 -3.29
N GLN A 58 3.12 -9.37 -3.09
CA GLN A 58 1.86 -8.68 -3.37
C GLN A 58 1.74 -7.40 -2.54
N HIS A 59 2.01 -7.46 -1.25
CA HIS A 59 1.96 -6.32 -0.34
C HIS A 59 3.01 -5.26 -0.69
N GLU A 60 4.29 -5.63 -0.66
CA GLU A 60 5.42 -4.70 -0.79
C GLU A 60 5.59 -4.17 -2.22
N ALA A 61 5.64 -5.07 -3.19
CA ALA A 61 5.88 -4.67 -4.57
C ALA A 61 4.59 -4.22 -5.27
N GLY A 62 3.51 -4.98 -5.15
CA GLY A 62 2.23 -4.66 -5.78
C GLY A 62 1.52 -3.49 -5.10
N GLY A 63 1.37 -3.55 -3.78
CA GLY A 63 0.67 -2.54 -2.99
C GLY A 63 1.44 -1.23 -2.89
N HIS A 64 2.58 -1.25 -2.19
CA HIS A 64 3.37 -0.03 -2.01
C HIS A 64 4.13 0.37 -3.27
N GLY A 65 4.90 -0.55 -3.82
CA GLY A 65 5.84 -0.25 -4.91
C GLY A 65 5.14 0.23 -6.18
N PHE A 66 4.14 -0.48 -6.65
CA PHE A 66 3.37 -0.14 -7.84
C PHE A 66 2.12 0.67 -7.53
N GLY A 67 1.24 0.16 -6.66
CA GLY A 67 -0.06 0.75 -6.34
C GLY A 67 0.03 2.07 -5.57
N LYS A 68 1.16 2.36 -4.91
CA LYS A 68 1.35 3.52 -4.03
C LYS A 68 0.31 3.57 -2.92
N LEU A 69 -0.02 2.40 -2.38
CA LEU A 69 -0.96 2.22 -1.28
C LEU A 69 -0.26 2.38 0.06
N GLY A 70 -0.97 2.85 1.07
CA GLY A 70 -0.52 2.86 2.45
C GLY A 70 -0.91 1.59 3.20
N ASP A 71 -0.24 1.33 4.33
CA ASP A 71 -0.58 0.23 5.21
C ASP A 71 -1.93 0.42 5.89
N GLU A 72 -2.73 -0.64 5.95
CA GLU A 72 -4.04 -0.65 6.60
C GLU A 72 -4.03 -1.40 7.95
N TYR A 73 -2.90 -2.00 8.35
CA TYR A 73 -2.79 -2.73 9.61
C TYR A 73 -2.64 -1.83 10.83
N ILE A 74 -2.93 -2.41 12.01
CA ILE A 74 -2.95 -1.73 13.31
C ILE A 74 -2.00 -2.45 14.25
N TYR A 75 -1.00 -1.74 14.77
CA TYR A 75 -0.10 -2.26 15.82
C TYR A 75 -0.28 -1.56 17.16
N HIS A 76 -0.69 -0.28 17.12
CA HIS A 76 -0.80 0.54 18.31
C HIS A 76 -2.24 0.88 18.61
N ASN A 77 -2.70 0.57 19.83
CA ASN A 77 -4.00 1.04 20.31
C ASN A 77 -3.89 2.52 20.73
N ALA A 78 -3.66 3.37 19.76
CA ALA A 78 -3.42 4.79 19.96
C ALA A 78 -3.99 5.61 18.81
N PHE A 79 -4.25 6.88 19.07
CA PHE A 79 -4.55 7.86 18.03
C PHE A 79 -3.27 8.18 17.25
N ILE A 80 -3.39 8.39 15.93
CA ILE A 80 -2.26 8.81 15.10
C ILE A 80 -1.67 10.12 15.63
N ASP A 81 -0.34 10.22 15.68
CA ASP A 81 0.43 11.32 16.25
C ASP A 81 0.25 11.58 17.74
N PHE A 82 -0.51 10.73 18.44
CA PHE A 82 -0.59 10.80 19.90
C PHE A 82 0.38 9.79 20.52
N CYS A 83 1.68 9.97 20.32
CA CYS A 83 2.62 9.07 20.94
C CYS A 83 3.96 9.71 21.31
N ASN A 84 4.47 9.27 22.47
CA ASN A 84 5.86 9.44 22.88
C ASN A 84 6.75 8.36 22.20
N CYS A 85 6.44 7.95 20.99
CA CYS A 85 7.12 6.86 20.32
C CYS A 85 7.75 7.31 18.98
N THR A 86 8.45 6.40 18.33
CA THR A 86 9.11 6.61 17.03
C THR A 86 8.15 6.84 15.86
N CYS A 87 6.84 6.85 16.12
CA CYS A 87 5.78 7.02 15.13
C CYS A 87 5.25 8.48 15.02
N CYS A 88 5.92 9.44 15.66
CA CYS A 88 5.61 10.85 15.44
C CYS A 88 5.85 11.25 13.98
N GLY A 89 4.92 12.03 13.41
CA GLY A 89 4.99 12.46 12.01
C GLY A 89 4.27 11.54 11.01
N HIS A 90 3.49 10.56 11.47
CA HIS A 90 2.70 9.72 10.58
C HIS A 90 1.59 10.50 9.85
N VAL A 91 0.99 11.51 10.49
CA VAL A 91 0.05 12.43 9.82
C VAL A 91 0.76 13.16 8.68
N ASP A 92 1.96 13.70 8.94
CA ASP A 92 2.74 14.38 7.91
C ASP A 92 3.14 13.44 6.77
N ALA A 93 3.48 12.18 7.09
CA ALA A 93 3.80 11.17 6.10
C ALA A 93 2.60 10.85 5.19
N ILE A 94 1.40 10.70 5.76
CA ILE A 94 0.17 10.48 4.99
C ILE A 94 -0.14 11.73 4.14
N ASN A 95 -0.07 12.92 4.72
CA ASN A 95 -0.34 14.17 4.00
C ASN A 95 0.64 14.36 2.83
N TRP A 96 1.91 14.05 3.05
CA TRP A 96 2.89 14.09 1.97
C TRP A 96 2.60 13.07 0.88
N ALA A 97 2.32 11.82 1.23
CA ALA A 97 1.92 10.81 0.26
C ALA A 97 0.71 11.27 -0.57
N LYS A 98 -0.31 11.83 0.10
CA LYS A 98 -1.51 12.37 -0.58
C LYS A 98 -1.18 13.53 -1.51
N SER A 99 -0.24 14.40 -1.15
CA SER A 99 0.22 15.48 -2.05
C SER A 99 0.88 14.98 -3.33
N LEU A 100 1.38 13.72 -3.32
CA LEU A 100 1.91 13.01 -4.49
C LEU A 100 0.84 12.23 -5.27
N GLY A 101 -0.43 12.26 -4.83
CA GLY A 101 -1.50 11.44 -5.40
C GLY A 101 -1.36 9.96 -5.04
N TRP A 102 -0.90 9.66 -3.82
CA TRP A 102 -0.73 8.32 -3.29
C TRP A 102 -1.64 8.10 -2.07
N TYR A 103 -1.71 6.86 -1.58
CA TYR A 103 -2.46 6.46 -0.38
C TYR A 103 -3.97 6.75 -0.49
N ASP A 104 -4.55 6.51 -1.69
CA ASP A 104 -6.00 6.64 -1.87
C ASP A 104 -6.80 5.69 -0.96
N ASN A 105 -6.17 4.62 -0.51
CA ASN A 105 -6.75 3.64 0.42
C ASN A 105 -6.79 4.09 1.89
N LEU A 106 -6.22 5.24 2.22
CA LEU A 106 -6.22 5.81 3.57
C LEU A 106 -6.87 7.18 3.62
N SER A 107 -7.45 7.53 4.77
CA SER A 107 -7.96 8.87 5.05
C SER A 107 -7.62 9.27 6.49
N LEU A 108 -7.38 10.57 6.73
CA LEU A 108 -7.23 11.15 8.06
C LEU A 108 -8.56 11.69 8.61
N THR A 109 -9.65 11.47 7.88
CA THR A 109 -11.01 11.83 8.29
C THR A 109 -11.96 10.67 8.02
N GLY A 110 -12.90 10.45 8.94
CA GLY A 110 -13.99 9.49 8.79
C GLY A 110 -15.28 10.10 8.19
N LYS A 111 -15.20 11.29 7.62
CA LYS A 111 -16.38 11.93 7.03
C LYS A 111 -16.63 11.39 5.63
N MET A 112 -17.83 10.89 5.40
CA MET A 112 -18.24 10.22 4.16
C MET A 112 -17.91 11.03 2.89
N HIS A 113 -18.03 12.34 2.92
CA HIS A 113 -17.80 13.19 1.74
C HIS A 113 -16.32 13.55 1.52
N GLU A 114 -15.45 13.23 2.48
CA GLU A 114 -14.03 13.58 2.46
C GLU A 114 -13.12 12.38 2.20
N VAL A 115 -13.63 11.15 2.36
CA VAL A 115 -12.84 9.95 2.08
C VAL A 115 -12.68 9.73 0.57
N PRO A 116 -11.50 9.28 0.11
CA PRO A 116 -11.24 9.08 -1.32
C PRO A 116 -12.19 8.10 -2.00
N TRP A 117 -12.79 7.18 -1.24
CA TRP A 117 -13.70 6.14 -1.72
C TRP A 117 -15.19 6.46 -1.50
N SER A 118 -15.56 7.73 -1.27
CA SER A 118 -16.95 8.15 -1.04
C SER A 118 -17.91 7.71 -2.16
N HIS A 119 -17.44 7.73 -3.40
CA HIS A 119 -18.19 7.28 -4.57
C HIS A 119 -18.51 5.78 -4.54
N LEU A 120 -17.64 4.96 -3.95
CA LEU A 120 -17.85 3.52 -3.80
C LEU A 120 -18.86 3.20 -2.70
N ILE A 121 -18.88 3.97 -1.60
CA ILE A 121 -19.89 3.81 -0.54
C ILE A 121 -21.29 4.04 -1.07
N SER A 122 -21.44 5.00 -1.99
CA SER A 122 -22.72 5.37 -2.58
C SER A 122 -23.15 4.46 -3.74
N ASP A 123 -22.26 3.59 -4.21
CA ASP A 123 -22.54 2.70 -5.33
C ASP A 123 -23.06 1.34 -4.81
N SER A 124 -24.28 0.97 -5.22
CA SER A 124 -24.93 -0.27 -4.79
C SER A 124 -24.15 -1.54 -5.15
N ARG A 125 -23.22 -1.46 -6.09
CA ARG A 125 -22.34 -2.59 -6.50
C ARG A 125 -21.24 -2.86 -5.49
N TYR A 126 -20.94 -1.92 -4.58
CA TYR A 126 -19.85 -1.97 -3.60
C TYR A 126 -20.27 -1.71 -2.16
N SER A 127 -21.47 -1.17 -1.93
CA SER A 127 -21.96 -0.81 -0.59
C SER A 127 -22.10 -1.97 0.39
N ASP A 128 -21.98 -3.20 -0.08
CA ASP A 128 -21.96 -4.41 0.75
C ASP A 128 -20.61 -4.66 1.43
N VAL A 129 -19.52 -4.06 0.95
CA VAL A 129 -18.16 -4.28 1.46
C VAL A 129 -17.41 -2.99 1.78
N VAL A 130 -17.72 -1.89 1.07
CA VAL A 130 -17.05 -0.61 1.24
C VAL A 130 -17.81 0.25 2.24
N ASP A 131 -17.09 0.70 3.27
CA ASP A 131 -17.61 1.60 4.30
C ASP A 131 -16.45 2.46 4.84
N ILE A 132 -16.54 2.98 6.03
CA ILE A 132 -15.50 3.76 6.72
C ILE A 132 -15.12 3.01 7.98
N TYR A 133 -13.95 2.35 7.95
CA TYR A 133 -13.41 1.62 9.07
C TYR A 133 -12.26 2.40 9.71
N GLU A 134 -12.39 2.71 10.99
CA GLU A 134 -11.29 3.36 11.71
C GLU A 134 -10.16 2.37 11.99
N GLY A 135 -8.96 2.85 11.84
CA GLY A 135 -7.69 2.15 12.02
C GLY A 135 -6.95 1.96 10.70
N GLY A 136 -5.64 2.07 10.77
CA GLY A 136 -4.69 1.94 9.66
C GLY A 136 -3.40 2.65 10.00
N PHE A 137 -2.42 2.54 9.12
CA PHE A 137 -1.10 3.14 9.25
C PHE A 137 -0.52 2.97 10.67
N MET A 138 -0.60 1.73 11.18
CA MET A 138 -0.17 1.26 12.50
C MET A 138 -1.03 1.71 13.68
N HIS A 139 -2.04 2.56 13.52
CA HIS A 139 -2.83 3.14 14.60
C HIS A 139 -4.29 2.68 14.59
N SER A 140 -4.86 2.51 15.78
CA SER A 140 -6.27 2.11 15.92
C SER A 140 -7.25 3.28 15.72
N ARG A 141 -6.78 4.54 15.81
CA ARG A 141 -7.64 5.72 15.74
C ARG A 141 -7.01 6.85 14.94
N GLY A 142 -7.88 7.65 14.30
CA GLY A 142 -7.49 8.85 13.55
C GLY A 142 -7.01 8.58 12.12
N VAL A 143 -7.03 7.32 11.69
CA VAL A 143 -6.82 6.90 10.31
C VAL A 143 -7.97 6.01 9.90
N PHE A 144 -8.41 6.09 8.67
CA PHE A 144 -9.56 5.34 8.16
C PHE A 144 -9.21 4.63 6.86
N ARG A 145 -9.84 3.48 6.63
CA ARG A 145 -9.72 2.63 5.45
C ARG A 145 -11.10 2.20 4.94
N SER A 146 -11.16 1.70 3.72
CA SER A 146 -12.43 1.45 3.03
C SER A 146 -13.07 0.10 3.33
N GLU A 147 -12.28 -0.89 3.75
CA GLU A 147 -12.73 -2.27 3.99
C GLU A 147 -12.07 -2.85 5.23
N GLN A 148 -12.71 -3.85 5.85
CA GLN A 148 -12.16 -4.47 7.06
C GLN A 148 -10.86 -5.22 6.79
N ASN A 149 -10.80 -5.92 5.66
CA ASN A 149 -9.67 -6.78 5.30
C ASN A 149 -9.20 -6.49 3.89
N SER A 150 -7.89 -6.50 3.69
CA SER A 150 -7.26 -6.34 2.40
C SER A 150 -5.82 -6.88 2.44
N CYS A 151 -5.17 -6.94 1.30
CA CYS A 151 -3.74 -7.23 1.20
C CYS A 151 -2.91 -6.26 2.06
N MET A 152 -3.29 -4.97 2.10
CA MET A 152 -2.58 -3.92 2.83
C MET A 152 -2.81 -3.97 4.35
N ASN A 153 -3.71 -4.85 4.81
CA ASN A 153 -4.02 -5.08 6.22
C ASN A 153 -3.55 -6.46 6.71
N ASN A 154 -3.84 -7.53 5.94
CA ASN A 154 -3.69 -8.91 6.40
C ASN A 154 -2.88 -9.79 5.42
N GLU A 155 -2.25 -9.22 4.40
CA GLU A 155 -1.55 -9.95 3.32
C GLU A 155 -2.40 -10.98 2.57
N ILE A 156 -3.70 -10.93 2.70
CA ILE A 156 -4.62 -11.78 1.93
C ILE A 156 -4.52 -11.43 0.44
N PRO A 157 -4.76 -12.38 -0.47
CA PRO A 157 -4.65 -12.15 -1.91
C PRO A 157 -5.83 -11.34 -2.46
N TYR A 158 -6.14 -10.23 -1.81
CA TYR A 158 -7.26 -9.35 -2.13
C TYR A 158 -6.91 -7.92 -1.80
N TYR A 159 -6.91 -7.03 -2.77
CA TYR A 159 -6.85 -5.60 -2.55
C TYR A 159 -8.26 -5.05 -2.32
N SER A 160 -8.44 -4.09 -1.41
CA SER A 160 -9.70 -3.36 -1.25
C SER A 160 -10.13 -2.71 -2.56
N THR A 161 -11.43 -2.40 -2.71
CA THR A 161 -11.97 -1.86 -3.97
C THR A 161 -11.26 -0.57 -4.38
N ILE A 162 -11.07 0.37 -3.45
CA ILE A 162 -10.32 1.60 -3.75
C ILE A 162 -8.88 1.31 -4.13
N SER A 163 -8.25 0.32 -3.52
CA SER A 163 -6.88 -0.09 -3.87
C SER A 163 -6.80 -0.63 -5.30
N ARG A 164 -7.76 -1.48 -5.70
CA ARG A 164 -7.86 -1.98 -7.09
C ARG A 164 -8.11 -0.85 -8.09
N GLU A 165 -9.02 0.06 -7.75
CA GLU A 165 -9.29 1.25 -8.58
C GLU A 165 -8.03 2.09 -8.77
N SER A 166 -7.30 2.40 -7.69
CA SER A 166 -6.04 3.17 -7.75
C SER A 166 -4.97 2.48 -8.61
N ILE A 167 -4.86 1.15 -8.48
CA ILE A 167 -3.95 0.35 -9.32
C ILE A 167 -4.36 0.46 -10.80
N VAL A 168 -5.65 0.30 -11.13
CA VAL A 168 -6.14 0.39 -12.51
C VAL A 168 -5.95 1.80 -13.08
N ARG A 169 -6.26 2.85 -12.31
CA ARG A 169 -6.00 4.25 -12.70
C ARG A 169 -4.51 4.45 -13.05
N ARG A 170 -3.62 3.85 -12.27
CA ARG A 170 -2.19 3.93 -12.49
C ARG A 170 -1.76 3.17 -13.75
N ILE A 171 -2.29 1.97 -13.98
CA ILE A 171 -2.05 1.19 -15.22
C ILE A 171 -2.49 1.99 -16.44
N LYS A 172 -3.73 2.51 -16.45
CA LYS A 172 -4.28 3.32 -17.54
C LYS A 172 -3.42 4.54 -17.83
N ARG A 173 -2.99 5.26 -16.78
CA ARG A 173 -2.08 6.40 -16.92
C ARG A 173 -0.77 6.05 -17.58
N TYR A 174 -0.13 4.92 -17.21
CA TYR A 174 1.12 4.47 -17.85
C TYR A 174 0.91 3.98 -19.28
N ALA A 175 -0.26 3.44 -19.59
CA ALA A 175 -0.65 3.06 -20.94
C ALA A 175 -1.04 4.25 -21.82
N GLY A 176 -1.14 5.46 -21.26
CA GLY A 176 -1.65 6.62 -21.97
C GLY A 176 -3.16 6.59 -22.24
N GLU A 177 -3.90 5.78 -21.45
CA GLU A 177 -5.33 5.57 -21.57
C GLU A 177 -6.10 6.38 -20.52
N THR A 178 -7.33 6.78 -20.86
CA THR A 178 -8.24 7.42 -19.91
C THR A 178 -8.90 6.38 -19.03
N PHE A 179 -8.95 6.62 -17.72
CA PHE A 179 -9.71 5.79 -16.78
C PHE A 179 -11.21 6.05 -16.94
N SER A 180 -11.97 4.95 -16.94
CA SER A 180 -13.43 4.99 -16.86
C SER A 180 -13.88 4.16 -15.66
N PHE A 181 -14.67 4.74 -14.78
CA PHE A 181 -15.21 4.03 -13.61
C PHE A 181 -16.13 2.87 -14.02
N GLU A 182 -16.99 3.07 -15.04
CA GLU A 182 -17.87 2.01 -15.53
C GLU A 182 -17.09 0.86 -16.19
N GLU A 183 -15.98 1.15 -16.89
CA GLU A 183 -15.09 0.12 -17.40
C GLU A 183 -14.41 -0.64 -16.25
N PHE A 184 -13.97 0.07 -15.21
CA PHE A 184 -13.43 -0.55 -14.00
C PHE A 184 -14.43 -1.51 -13.38
N VAL A 185 -15.65 -1.05 -13.12
CA VAL A 185 -16.73 -1.87 -12.53
C VAL A 185 -17.07 -3.10 -13.36
N ALA A 186 -17.16 -2.94 -14.68
CA ALA A 186 -17.48 -4.04 -15.59
C ALA A 186 -16.40 -5.15 -15.58
N ASN A 187 -15.14 -4.80 -15.24
CA ASN A 187 -14.01 -5.72 -15.23
C ASN A 187 -13.54 -6.08 -13.82
N ASP A 188 -14.05 -5.44 -12.77
CA ASP A 188 -13.66 -5.70 -11.38
C ASP A 188 -14.23 -7.03 -10.90
N LYS A 189 -13.38 -8.05 -10.91
CA LYS A 189 -13.73 -9.40 -10.43
C LYS A 189 -13.39 -9.49 -8.95
N ARG A 190 -14.37 -9.19 -8.11
CA ARG A 190 -14.25 -9.50 -6.68
C ARG A 190 -14.33 -11.00 -6.49
N ASP A 191 -13.29 -11.60 -5.90
CA ASP A 191 -13.41 -12.96 -5.40
C ASP A 191 -14.11 -12.93 -4.03
N ALA A 192 -15.44 -12.89 -4.07
CA ALA A 192 -16.27 -12.85 -2.87
C ALA A 192 -16.03 -14.05 -1.91
N GLY A 193 -15.42 -15.13 -2.41
CA GLY A 193 -15.09 -16.31 -1.60
C GLY A 193 -13.95 -16.08 -0.61
N ILE A 194 -13.06 -15.15 -0.90
CA ILE A 194 -11.90 -14.84 -0.02
C ILE A 194 -12.29 -13.85 1.08
N VAL A 195 -13.17 -12.91 0.78
CA VAL A 195 -13.53 -11.80 1.69
C VAL A 195 -14.58 -12.23 2.74
N THR A 196 -15.51 -13.10 2.38
CA THR A 196 -16.68 -13.42 3.22
C THR A 196 -16.61 -14.73 3.99
N ARG A 197 -15.69 -15.61 3.68
CA ARG A 197 -15.60 -16.92 4.34
C ARG A 197 -14.44 -16.98 5.32
N GLY A 198 -14.68 -16.44 6.53
CA GLY A 198 -14.16 -17.06 7.72
C GLY A 198 -12.70 -16.81 8.08
N MET A 199 -12.21 -15.58 7.93
CA MET A 199 -11.37 -15.08 9.03
C MET A 199 -12.31 -14.31 9.95
N GLY A 200 -12.84 -15.05 10.93
CA GLY A 200 -13.53 -14.43 12.05
C GLY A 200 -12.67 -13.27 12.56
N VAL A 201 -13.32 -12.26 13.13
CA VAL A 201 -12.74 -11.10 13.80
C VAL A 201 -11.87 -11.57 14.98
N GLY A 202 -10.84 -12.33 14.66
CA GLY A 202 -9.70 -12.58 15.48
C GLY A 202 -8.58 -11.89 14.70
N SER A 203 -8.12 -10.75 15.19
CA SER A 203 -6.78 -10.32 14.91
C SER A 203 -5.89 -11.56 15.03
N VAL A 204 -5.54 -12.18 13.91
CA VAL A 204 -4.43 -13.09 13.92
C VAL A 204 -3.24 -12.18 14.15
N SER A 205 -2.99 -11.93 15.42
CA SER A 205 -1.71 -11.53 15.94
C SER A 205 -0.78 -12.72 15.67
N VAL A 206 -0.53 -12.98 14.40
CA VAL A 206 0.65 -13.72 14.03
C VAL A 206 1.77 -12.79 14.50
N GLY A 207 2.70 -13.30 15.31
CA GLY A 207 3.86 -12.54 15.76
C GLY A 207 4.68 -12.11 14.55
N HIS A 208 4.17 -11.13 13.85
CA HIS A 208 4.77 -10.55 12.67
C HIS A 208 6.00 -9.80 13.14
N GLY A 209 7.15 -10.17 12.64
CA GLY A 209 8.29 -9.28 12.66
C GLY A 209 7.77 -7.92 12.18
N GLN A 210 8.10 -6.87 12.91
CA GLN A 210 7.49 -5.55 12.72
C GLN A 210 7.59 -5.12 11.25
N HIS A 211 6.46 -5.19 10.51
CA HIS A 211 6.33 -4.46 9.27
C HIS A 211 6.47 -2.98 9.61
N MET A 212 7.33 -2.33 8.92
CA MET A 212 7.50 -0.88 9.04
C MET A 212 6.79 -0.22 7.86
N PRO A 213 6.08 0.89 8.09
CA PRO A 213 5.44 1.60 6.98
C PRO A 213 6.45 1.93 5.90
N PRO A 214 6.00 1.93 4.64
CA PRO A 214 6.87 2.24 3.51
C PRO A 214 7.47 3.62 3.69
N LYS A 215 8.76 3.74 3.43
CA LYS A 215 9.47 5.00 3.57
C LYS A 215 9.47 5.76 2.26
N ILE A 216 8.97 6.99 2.29
CA ILE A 216 9.01 7.90 1.15
C ILE A 216 10.25 8.79 1.26
N HIS A 217 11.00 8.90 0.19
CA HIS A 217 12.21 9.70 0.11
C HIS A 217 12.03 10.87 -0.87
N LYS A 218 12.63 12.01 -0.55
CA LYS A 218 12.71 13.15 -1.47
C LYS A 218 13.66 12.86 -2.63
N GLY A 219 13.33 13.36 -3.81
CA GLY A 219 14.13 13.22 -5.01
C GLY A 219 14.01 11.85 -5.67
N SER A 220 15.12 11.30 -6.12
CA SER A 220 15.21 10.01 -6.79
C SER A 220 16.31 9.14 -6.16
N PRO A 221 16.30 7.81 -6.37
CA PRO A 221 17.39 6.94 -5.92
C PRO A 221 18.75 7.41 -6.41
N LEU A 222 18.84 7.86 -7.66
CA LEU A 222 20.11 8.35 -8.23
C LEU A 222 20.57 9.66 -7.62
N SER A 223 19.67 10.58 -7.31
CA SER A 223 20.02 11.85 -6.66
C SER A 223 20.56 11.61 -5.26
N ASN A 224 19.95 10.68 -4.52
CA ASN A 224 20.36 10.33 -3.17
C ASN A 224 21.73 9.63 -3.16
N MET A 225 22.01 8.74 -4.12
CA MET A 225 23.32 8.09 -4.27
C MET A 225 24.42 9.12 -4.59
N ARG A 226 24.15 10.12 -5.43
CA ARG A 226 25.12 11.19 -5.76
C ARG A 226 25.44 12.06 -4.55
N LYS A 227 24.43 12.37 -3.71
CA LYS A 227 24.65 13.09 -2.44
C LYS A 227 25.55 12.28 -1.50
N ALA A 228 25.26 10.99 -1.30
CA ALA A 228 26.04 10.13 -0.42
C ALA A 228 27.52 9.99 -0.86
N ARG A 229 27.81 10.05 -2.17
CA ARG A 229 29.20 9.99 -2.69
C ARG A 229 29.98 11.30 -2.50
N ARG A 230 29.30 12.44 -2.36
CA ARG A 230 29.96 13.75 -2.14
C ARG A 230 30.37 13.99 -0.68
N HIS A 231 29.85 13.19 0.23
CA HIS A 231 30.14 13.26 1.67
C HIS A 231 31.10 12.17 2.17
N ARG A 232 31.71 11.43 1.24
CA ARG A 232 32.83 10.51 1.48
C ARG A 232 34.11 11.06 0.83
#